data_5e2b2863627112cc1414afcd2b24351a
#
_entry.id   5e2b2863627112cc1414afcd2b24351a
#
_cell.length_a   1.000
_cell.length_b   1.000
_cell.length_c   1.000
_cell.angle_alpha   90.00
_cell.angle_beta   90.00
_cell.angle_gamma   90.00
#
_symmetry.space_group_name_H-M   'P 1'
#
loop_
_entity.id
_entity.type
_entity.pdbx_description
1 polymer ?
#
loop_
_entity_poly.entity_id
_entity_poly.type
_entity_poly.pdbx_seq_one_letter_code
_entity_poly.pdbx_strand_id
1 'polypeptide(L)'
;ATYAKMLKSRLLGENPLNVEKLFNRVKQFGGHSRRGGGVSGVEIALYDIIGKFYGVPVYQLLGGKWRDKVRIYCDTDVDGKHTGRDMGFALKKRIEQGFTFLKMDLGIELLYDEPGTLNVPLGMIEDFKKYNAKAISHQSGSIDKSLMRGKNYQVFTVPHYATGIHVTEKGLDYLENYVKQVREVIGYEAPVAIDHFG
;
A
#
# COMPACT_ATOMS: atom_id res chain seq x y z
N ALA A 1 -7.48 -2.71 -17.47
CA ALA A 1 -7.97 -2.88 -18.86
C ALA A 1 -6.85 -2.89 -19.90
N THR A 2 -5.88 -1.98 -19.86
CA THR A 2 -4.80 -1.85 -20.86
C THR A 2 -3.89 -3.08 -20.88
N TYR A 3 -3.49 -3.59 -19.75
CA TYR A 3 -2.63 -4.76 -19.65
C TYR A 3 -3.32 -6.05 -20.09
N ALA A 4 -4.60 -6.22 -19.80
CA ALA A 4 -5.36 -7.35 -20.30
C ALA A 4 -5.34 -7.38 -21.84
N LYS A 5 -5.43 -6.23 -22.50
CA LYS A 5 -5.30 -6.13 -23.96
C LYS A 5 -3.90 -6.49 -24.46
N MET A 6 -2.85 -6.06 -23.75
CA MET A 6 -1.46 -6.38 -24.11
C MET A 6 -1.12 -7.86 -23.95
N LEU A 7 -1.62 -8.49 -22.89
CA LEU A 7 -1.33 -9.89 -22.59
C LEU A 7 -2.21 -10.85 -23.42
N LYS A 8 -3.38 -10.40 -23.86
CA LYS A 8 -4.37 -11.21 -24.57
C LYS A 8 -3.78 -12.01 -25.73
N SER A 9 -3.04 -11.37 -26.61
CA SER A 9 -2.44 -12.01 -27.79
C SER A 9 -1.40 -13.09 -27.48
N ARG A 10 -0.89 -13.12 -26.25
CA ARG A 10 0.12 -14.08 -25.78
C ARG A 10 -0.47 -15.27 -25.05
N LEU A 11 -1.72 -15.18 -24.69
CA LEU A 11 -2.42 -16.16 -23.84
C LEU A 11 -3.52 -16.89 -24.59
N LEU A 12 -4.22 -16.20 -25.50
CA LEU A 12 -5.33 -16.82 -26.23
C LEU A 12 -4.85 -17.95 -27.14
N GLY A 13 -5.60 -19.07 -27.11
CA GLY A 13 -5.30 -20.27 -27.89
C GLY A 13 -4.25 -21.17 -27.22
N GLU A 14 -3.68 -20.79 -26.12
CA GLU A 14 -2.72 -21.61 -25.37
C GLU A 14 -3.42 -22.50 -24.34
N ASN A 15 -2.80 -23.62 -24.02
CA ASN A 15 -3.29 -24.49 -22.96
C ASN A 15 -3.00 -23.87 -21.58
N PRO A 16 -4.03 -23.51 -20.78
CA PRO A 16 -3.86 -22.85 -19.49
C PRO A 16 -3.16 -23.72 -18.42
N LEU A 17 -3.08 -25.03 -18.64
CA LEU A 17 -2.37 -25.93 -17.72
C LEU A 17 -0.85 -25.76 -17.79
N ASN A 18 -0.31 -25.11 -18.82
CA ASN A 18 1.11 -24.83 -18.98
C ASN A 18 1.50 -23.50 -18.31
N VAL A 19 1.30 -23.36 -17.01
CA VAL A 19 1.51 -22.10 -16.28
C VAL A 19 2.89 -21.53 -16.51
N GLU A 20 3.95 -22.32 -16.31
CA GLU A 20 5.32 -21.83 -16.45
C GLU A 20 5.61 -21.30 -17.88
N LYS A 21 5.12 -22.01 -18.90
CA LYS A 21 5.23 -21.55 -20.29
C LYS A 21 4.55 -20.19 -20.49
N LEU A 22 3.34 -20.04 -19.98
CA LEU A 22 2.54 -18.84 -20.13
C LEU A 22 3.11 -17.69 -19.28
N PHE A 23 3.49 -17.97 -18.05
CA PHE A 23 4.11 -16.97 -17.17
C PHE A 23 5.42 -16.44 -17.79
N ASN A 24 6.27 -17.30 -18.31
CA ASN A 24 7.51 -16.89 -18.97
C ASN A 24 7.30 -15.98 -20.18
N ARG A 25 6.17 -16.10 -20.89
CA ARG A 25 5.80 -15.21 -22.00
C ARG A 25 5.35 -13.81 -21.55
N VAL A 26 4.81 -13.70 -20.35
CA VAL A 26 4.20 -12.44 -19.89
C VAL A 26 4.98 -11.76 -18.78
N LYS A 27 5.87 -12.45 -18.06
CA LYS A 27 6.59 -11.92 -16.89
C LYS A 27 7.37 -10.63 -17.15
N GLN A 28 7.90 -10.45 -18.36
CA GLN A 28 8.63 -9.26 -18.76
C GLN A 28 7.78 -7.97 -18.72
N PHE A 29 6.46 -8.09 -18.85
CA PHE A 29 5.55 -6.95 -18.79
C PHE A 29 5.27 -6.48 -17.36
N GLY A 30 5.69 -7.25 -16.37
CA GLY A 30 5.55 -6.93 -14.95
C GLY A 30 6.64 -6.01 -14.39
N GLY A 31 7.62 -5.61 -15.19
CA GLY A 31 8.78 -4.83 -14.77
C GLY A 31 9.70 -5.62 -13.83
N HIS A 32 10.58 -4.93 -13.12
CA HIS A 32 11.58 -5.54 -12.23
C HIS A 32 10.96 -6.40 -11.11
N SER A 33 9.84 -5.96 -10.55
CA SER A 33 9.14 -6.71 -9.49
C SER A 33 8.28 -7.84 -10.03
N ARG A 34 8.09 -7.94 -11.34
CA ARG A 34 7.18 -8.88 -12.02
C ARG A 34 5.71 -8.82 -11.56
N ARG A 35 5.33 -7.74 -10.86
CA ARG A 35 3.98 -7.52 -10.31
C ARG A 35 3.12 -6.61 -11.16
N GLY A 36 3.75 -5.73 -11.93
CA GLY A 36 3.04 -4.78 -12.78
C GLY A 36 2.24 -5.45 -13.89
N GLY A 37 1.42 -4.68 -14.55
CA GLY A 37 0.79 -5.09 -15.77
C GLY A 37 -0.21 -6.23 -15.70
N GLY A 38 -0.66 -6.61 -14.51
CA GLY A 38 -1.61 -7.73 -14.35
C GLY A 38 -0.97 -9.12 -14.52
N VAL A 39 0.35 -9.22 -14.60
CA VAL A 39 1.08 -10.49 -14.76
C VAL A 39 0.79 -11.46 -13.62
N SER A 40 0.90 -11.00 -12.37
CA SER A 40 0.56 -11.82 -11.20
C SER A 40 -0.91 -12.23 -11.18
N GLY A 41 -1.82 -11.36 -11.61
CA GLY A 41 -3.24 -11.68 -11.71
C GLY A 41 -3.52 -12.80 -12.71
N VAL A 42 -2.81 -12.81 -13.85
CA VAL A 42 -2.89 -13.89 -14.83
C VAL A 42 -2.34 -15.20 -14.25
N GLU A 43 -1.20 -15.16 -13.58
CA GLU A 43 -0.57 -16.32 -12.95
C GLU A 43 -1.50 -16.96 -11.90
N ILE A 44 -2.09 -16.14 -11.02
CA ILE A 44 -3.05 -16.60 -10.01
C ILE A 44 -4.25 -17.30 -10.69
N ALA A 45 -4.78 -16.70 -11.75
CA ALA A 45 -5.90 -17.28 -12.50
C ALA A 45 -5.54 -18.61 -13.18
N LEU A 46 -4.32 -18.75 -13.69
CA LEU A 46 -3.84 -20.00 -14.27
C LEU A 46 -3.71 -21.10 -13.19
N TYR A 47 -3.17 -20.80 -12.03
CA TYR A 47 -3.12 -21.75 -10.92
C TYR A 47 -4.51 -22.14 -10.41
N ASP A 48 -5.47 -21.21 -10.39
CA ASP A 48 -6.86 -21.52 -10.05
C ASP A 48 -7.49 -22.50 -11.07
N ILE A 49 -7.24 -22.30 -12.36
CA ILE A 49 -7.68 -23.22 -13.41
C ILE A 49 -7.09 -24.60 -13.24
N ILE A 50 -5.78 -24.70 -12.98
CA ILE A 50 -5.10 -25.99 -12.76
C ILE A 50 -5.64 -26.69 -11.51
N GLY A 51 -5.78 -25.96 -10.41
CA GLY A 51 -6.34 -26.52 -9.19
C GLY A 51 -7.74 -27.10 -9.41
N LYS A 52 -8.60 -26.37 -10.11
CA LYS A 52 -9.93 -26.84 -10.49
C LYS A 52 -9.89 -28.04 -11.43
N PHE A 53 -9.01 -28.03 -12.41
CA PHE A 53 -8.87 -29.13 -13.35
C PHE A 53 -8.43 -30.44 -12.67
N TYR A 54 -7.49 -30.38 -11.75
CA TYR A 54 -7.03 -31.56 -11.00
C TYR A 54 -7.82 -31.85 -9.73
N GLY A 55 -8.79 -31.01 -9.36
CA GLY A 55 -9.58 -31.18 -8.14
C GLY A 55 -8.79 -30.97 -6.85
N VAL A 56 -7.73 -30.16 -6.89
CA VAL A 56 -6.87 -29.89 -5.74
C VAL A 56 -6.77 -28.40 -5.44
N PRO A 57 -6.62 -27.99 -4.17
CA PRO A 57 -6.40 -26.59 -3.85
C PRO A 57 -5.02 -26.12 -4.31
N VAL A 58 -4.91 -24.84 -4.65
CA VAL A 58 -3.67 -24.26 -5.21
C VAL A 58 -2.46 -24.47 -4.30
N TYR A 59 -2.63 -24.37 -2.99
CA TYR A 59 -1.51 -24.62 -2.07
C TYR A 59 -0.88 -26.02 -2.23
N GLN A 60 -1.67 -27.00 -2.66
CA GLN A 60 -1.15 -28.35 -2.90
C GLN A 60 -0.22 -28.38 -4.11
N LEU A 61 -0.49 -27.57 -5.13
CA LEU A 61 0.36 -27.39 -6.31
C LEU A 61 1.66 -26.64 -5.98
N LEU A 62 1.66 -25.85 -4.90
CA LEU A 62 2.78 -25.01 -4.46
C LEU A 62 3.66 -25.67 -3.38
N GLY A 63 3.54 -26.97 -3.16
CA GLY A 63 4.37 -27.71 -2.21
C GLY A 63 3.66 -28.14 -0.93
N GLY A 64 2.33 -27.97 -0.86
CA GLY A 64 1.53 -28.46 0.24
C GLY A 64 1.21 -27.40 1.31
N LYS A 65 0.49 -27.84 2.31
CA LYS A 65 -0.05 -26.96 3.35
C LYS A 65 1.00 -26.68 4.44
N TRP A 66 1.40 -25.44 4.57
CA TRP A 66 2.34 -25.02 5.60
C TRP A 66 1.66 -24.79 6.97
N ARG A 67 0.44 -24.23 6.99
CA ARG A 67 -0.30 -23.90 8.20
C ARG A 67 -1.82 -23.92 7.95
N ASP A 68 -2.59 -24.10 9.00
CA ASP A 68 -4.06 -24.09 8.93
C ASP A 68 -4.68 -22.72 9.03
N LYS A 69 -3.98 -21.79 9.68
CA LYS A 69 -4.44 -20.42 9.91
C LYS A 69 -3.33 -19.42 9.67
N VAL A 70 -3.68 -18.28 9.11
CA VAL A 70 -2.79 -17.13 8.94
C VAL A 70 -3.30 -16.01 9.84
N ARG A 71 -2.43 -15.49 10.71
CA ARG A 71 -2.74 -14.30 11.49
C ARG A 71 -2.79 -13.11 10.55
N ILE A 72 -3.89 -12.40 10.54
CA ILE A 72 -4.05 -11.17 9.78
C ILE A 72 -3.91 -9.95 10.69
N TYR A 73 -3.45 -8.85 10.15
CA TYR A 73 -3.52 -7.54 10.77
C TYR A 73 -4.71 -6.76 10.20
N CYS A 74 -5.16 -5.74 10.92
CA CYS A 74 -6.15 -4.81 10.43
C CYS A 74 -5.48 -3.47 10.15
N ASP A 75 -5.55 -3.04 8.92
CA ASP A 75 -5.20 -1.68 8.51
C ASP A 75 -6.24 -0.70 9.05
N THR A 76 -5.79 0.45 9.52
CA THR A 76 -6.67 1.38 10.24
C THR A 76 -6.33 2.80 9.88
N ASP A 77 -7.33 3.48 9.34
CA ASP A 77 -7.29 4.88 8.96
C ASP A 77 -8.17 5.74 9.87
N VAL A 78 -7.81 7.02 9.94
CA VAL A 78 -8.65 8.10 10.48
C VAL A 78 -8.71 9.20 9.44
N ASP A 79 -9.92 9.56 9.01
CA ASP A 79 -10.12 10.57 7.99
C ASP A 79 -9.70 11.97 8.47
N GLY A 80 -9.04 12.71 7.58
CA GLY A 80 -8.67 14.10 7.80
C GLY A 80 -7.53 14.31 8.82
N LYS A 81 -7.43 15.55 9.32
CA LYS A 81 -6.43 15.88 10.36
C LYS A 81 -6.84 15.24 11.70
N HIS A 82 -5.94 14.47 12.28
CA HIS A 82 -6.19 13.72 13.51
C HIS A 82 -4.95 13.68 14.41
N THR A 83 -5.18 13.38 15.67
CA THR A 83 -4.15 13.20 16.69
C THR A 83 -3.81 11.71 16.86
N GLY A 84 -2.70 11.41 17.55
CA GLY A 84 -2.40 10.03 17.94
C GLY A 84 -3.49 9.41 18.83
N ARG A 85 -4.21 10.21 19.62
CA ARG A 85 -5.35 9.70 20.41
C ARG A 85 -6.51 9.27 19.53
N ASP A 86 -6.84 10.02 18.48
CA ASP A 86 -7.90 9.65 17.53
C ASP A 86 -7.57 8.33 16.83
N MET A 87 -6.33 8.17 16.37
CA MET A 87 -5.82 6.90 15.84
C MET A 87 -5.87 5.79 16.89
N GLY A 88 -5.47 6.09 18.13
CA GLY A 88 -5.57 5.15 19.24
C GLY A 88 -6.99 4.64 19.48
N PHE A 89 -8.00 5.51 19.43
CA PHE A 89 -9.40 5.11 19.54
C PHE A 89 -9.88 4.27 18.33
N ALA A 90 -9.42 4.59 17.13
CA ALA A 90 -9.70 3.79 15.94
C ALA A 90 -9.11 2.37 16.06
N LEU A 91 -7.85 2.27 16.49
CA LEU A 91 -7.18 0.98 16.74
C LEU A 91 -7.83 0.19 17.89
N LYS A 92 -8.30 0.87 18.95
CA LYS A 92 -9.03 0.22 20.04
C LYS A 92 -10.28 -0.47 19.56
N LYS A 93 -11.04 0.15 18.66
CA LYS A 93 -12.19 -0.50 18.02
C LYS A 93 -11.81 -1.79 17.29
N ARG A 94 -10.60 -1.85 16.68
CA ARG A 94 -10.11 -3.08 16.03
C ARG A 94 -9.79 -4.16 17.05
N ILE A 95 -9.22 -3.79 18.20
CA ILE A 95 -9.02 -4.74 19.32
C ILE A 95 -10.36 -5.30 19.79
N GLU A 96 -11.37 -4.45 19.97
CA GLU A 96 -12.73 -4.86 20.37
C GLU A 96 -13.40 -5.80 19.33
N GLN A 97 -13.02 -5.69 18.05
CA GLN A 97 -13.44 -6.61 16.99
C GLN A 97 -12.65 -7.95 16.99
N GLY A 98 -11.70 -8.12 17.90
CA GLY A 98 -10.91 -9.34 18.05
C GLY A 98 -9.60 -9.38 17.28
N PHE A 99 -9.17 -8.29 16.64
CA PHE A 99 -7.85 -8.23 16.03
C PHE A 99 -6.77 -8.17 17.10
N THR A 100 -5.76 -9.03 16.96
CA THR A 100 -4.63 -9.13 17.89
C THR A 100 -3.34 -8.55 17.32
N PHE A 101 -3.37 -8.12 16.06
CA PHE A 101 -2.29 -7.45 15.36
C PHE A 101 -2.87 -6.30 14.54
N LEU A 102 -2.36 -5.10 14.75
CA LEU A 102 -2.89 -3.87 14.19
C LEU A 102 -1.90 -3.29 13.20
N LYS A 103 -2.38 -2.41 12.33
CA LYS A 103 -1.54 -1.60 11.45
C LYS A 103 -2.11 -0.19 11.38
N MET A 104 -1.24 0.80 11.31
CA MET A 104 -1.56 2.19 11.03
C MET A 104 -0.50 2.79 10.11
N ASP A 105 -0.85 3.86 9.42
CA ASP A 105 0.10 4.65 8.68
C ASP A 105 0.76 5.70 9.60
N LEU A 106 2.05 5.91 9.42
CA LEU A 106 2.82 6.95 10.08
C LEU A 106 3.61 7.69 9.00
N GLY A 107 2.88 8.46 8.20
CA GLY A 107 3.44 9.13 7.04
C GLY A 107 3.80 10.59 7.30
N ILE A 108 4.49 11.19 6.33
CA ILE A 108 4.89 12.61 6.36
C ILE A 108 3.69 13.57 6.29
N GLU A 109 2.53 13.10 5.88
CA GLU A 109 1.29 13.87 5.83
C GLU A 109 0.84 14.37 7.20
N LEU A 110 1.21 13.67 8.27
CA LEU A 110 0.99 14.11 9.66
C LEU A 110 1.76 15.39 10.00
N LEU A 111 2.81 15.70 9.23
CA LEU A 111 3.75 16.78 9.48
C LEU A 111 3.51 18.02 8.60
N TYR A 112 2.67 17.93 7.57
CA TYR A 112 2.50 19.02 6.58
C TYR A 112 2.01 20.36 7.16
N ASP A 113 1.27 20.31 8.25
CA ASP A 113 0.70 21.48 8.89
C ASP A 113 1.46 21.91 10.14
N GLU A 114 2.58 21.23 10.46
CA GLU A 114 3.36 21.50 11.66
C GLU A 114 4.67 22.22 11.27
N PRO A 115 4.79 23.51 11.53
CA PRO A 115 5.95 24.27 11.09
C PRO A 115 7.29 23.75 11.64
N GLY A 116 8.27 23.61 10.77
CA GLY A 116 9.63 23.18 11.12
C GLY A 116 9.82 21.68 11.30
N THR A 117 8.80 20.86 11.05
CA THR A 117 8.88 19.39 11.12
C THR A 117 9.43 18.76 9.83
N LEU A 118 9.35 19.50 8.73
CA LEU A 118 9.85 19.08 7.43
C LEU A 118 10.83 20.10 6.85
N ASN A 119 11.88 19.63 6.27
CA ASN A 119 12.76 20.38 5.39
C ASN A 119 12.47 19.93 3.95
N VAL A 120 11.98 20.86 3.14
CA VAL A 120 11.53 20.61 1.77
C VAL A 120 11.94 21.76 0.86
N PRO A 121 12.06 21.52 -0.46
CA PRO A 121 12.18 22.60 -1.42
C PRO A 121 11.03 23.61 -1.32
N LEU A 122 11.36 24.89 -1.51
CA LEU A 122 10.40 25.99 -1.38
C LEU A 122 9.17 25.77 -2.28
N GLY A 123 7.98 25.90 -1.71
CA GLY A 123 6.70 25.75 -2.41
C GLY A 123 6.25 24.30 -2.62
N MET A 124 7.04 23.30 -2.25
CA MET A 124 6.72 21.89 -2.48
C MET A 124 5.48 21.44 -1.70
N ILE A 125 5.36 21.82 -0.44
CA ILE A 125 4.21 21.42 0.41
C ILE A 125 2.91 22.07 -0.09
N GLU A 126 2.97 23.34 -0.47
CA GLU A 126 1.83 24.09 -1.01
C GLU A 126 1.35 23.48 -2.32
N ASP A 127 2.27 23.12 -3.20
CA ASP A 127 1.97 22.44 -4.46
C ASP A 127 1.35 21.06 -4.21
N PHE A 128 1.88 20.31 -3.25
CA PHE A 128 1.36 19.02 -2.87
C PHE A 128 -0.06 19.10 -2.30
N LYS A 129 -0.31 20.05 -1.38
CA LYS A 129 -1.65 20.29 -0.82
C LYS A 129 -2.67 20.67 -1.91
N LYS A 130 -2.29 21.55 -2.84
CA LYS A 130 -3.13 21.88 -4.00
C LYS A 130 -3.45 20.66 -4.85
N TYR A 131 -2.47 19.80 -5.04
CA TYR A 131 -2.60 18.60 -5.84
C TYR A 131 -3.53 17.57 -5.19
N ASN A 132 -3.35 17.30 -3.91
CA ASN A 132 -4.19 16.39 -3.15
C ASN A 132 -5.64 16.91 -3.01
N ALA A 133 -5.81 18.18 -2.76
CA ALA A 133 -7.16 18.78 -2.73
C ALA A 133 -7.93 18.57 -4.05
N LYS A 134 -7.24 18.65 -5.20
CA LYS A 134 -7.84 18.35 -6.50
C LYS A 134 -8.10 16.86 -6.71
N ALA A 135 -7.21 15.99 -6.25
CA ALA A 135 -7.37 14.54 -6.37
C ALA A 135 -8.53 14.01 -5.50
N ILE A 136 -8.70 14.57 -4.30
CA ILE A 136 -9.78 14.22 -3.37
C ILE A 136 -11.14 14.77 -3.82
N SER A 137 -11.18 15.92 -4.49
CA SER A 137 -12.44 16.52 -4.98
C SER A 137 -13.12 15.71 -6.09
N HIS A 138 -12.43 14.79 -6.71
CA HIS A 138 -12.98 13.84 -7.67
C HIS A 138 -13.42 12.54 -6.98
N GLN A 139 -14.47 12.63 -6.18
CA GLN A 139 -15.06 11.55 -5.35
C GLN A 139 -15.67 10.36 -6.13
N SER A 140 -15.04 9.90 -7.16
CA SER A 140 -15.52 8.71 -7.89
C SER A 140 -14.58 7.51 -7.83
N GLY A 141 -13.86 7.30 -6.74
CA GLY A 141 -13.08 6.07 -6.51
C GLY A 141 -11.97 5.77 -7.52
N SER A 142 -11.72 6.65 -8.48
CA SER A 142 -10.61 6.56 -9.41
C SER A 142 -9.76 7.83 -9.30
N ILE A 143 -8.56 7.67 -8.78
CA ILE A 143 -7.52 8.70 -8.87
C ILE A 143 -7.41 9.08 -10.35
N ASP A 144 -7.66 10.36 -10.66
CA ASP A 144 -7.50 10.87 -12.01
C ASP A 144 -6.01 10.83 -12.40
N LYS A 145 -5.65 9.77 -13.09
CA LYS A 145 -4.28 9.55 -13.56
C LYS A 145 -3.78 10.62 -14.52
N SER A 146 -4.67 11.44 -15.08
CA SER A 146 -4.28 12.56 -15.94
C SER A 146 -3.60 13.67 -15.16
N LEU A 147 -4.00 13.86 -13.90
CA LEU A 147 -3.38 14.80 -12.97
C LEU A 147 -2.00 14.34 -12.51
N MET A 148 -1.72 13.02 -12.58
CA MET A 148 -0.42 12.44 -12.22
C MET A 148 0.60 12.46 -13.37
N ARG A 149 0.18 12.70 -14.61
CA ARG A 149 1.06 12.61 -15.79
C ARG A 149 2.08 13.75 -15.92
N GLY A 150 1.88 14.86 -15.26
CA GLY A 150 2.72 16.04 -15.41
C GLY A 150 3.69 16.34 -14.28
N LYS A 151 3.56 15.68 -13.14
CA LYS A 151 4.44 15.88 -11.98
C LYS A 151 4.84 14.53 -11.41
N ASN A 152 6.11 14.40 -11.09
CA ASN A 152 6.70 13.19 -10.53
C ASN A 152 6.15 12.99 -9.10
N TYR A 153 4.99 12.35 -8.99
CA TYR A 153 4.32 12.10 -7.70
C TYR A 153 5.25 11.44 -6.68
N GLN A 154 6.14 10.58 -7.15
CA GLN A 154 7.15 9.93 -6.32
C GLN A 154 8.11 10.92 -5.63
N VAL A 155 8.35 12.09 -6.23
CA VAL A 155 9.20 13.14 -5.61
C VAL A 155 8.57 13.69 -4.34
N PHE A 156 7.23 13.67 -4.22
CA PHE A 156 6.51 14.19 -3.06
C PHE A 156 6.35 13.16 -1.93
N THR A 157 6.49 11.89 -2.22
CA THR A 157 6.25 10.80 -1.26
C THR A 157 7.52 10.07 -0.86
N VAL A 158 8.62 10.23 -1.62
CA VAL A 158 9.88 9.56 -1.31
C VAL A 158 10.85 10.57 -0.70
N PRO A 159 11.28 10.39 0.54
CA PRO A 159 12.34 11.18 1.15
C PRO A 159 13.61 11.08 0.32
N HIS A 160 14.17 12.22 -0.05
CA HIS A 160 15.42 12.29 -0.76
C HIS A 160 16.22 13.51 -0.28
N TYR A 161 17.37 13.26 0.29
CA TYR A 161 18.13 14.28 1.02
C TYR A 161 18.53 15.52 0.17
N ALA A 162 18.62 15.38 -1.15
CA ALA A 162 19.00 16.48 -2.02
C ALA A 162 17.81 17.14 -2.74
N THR A 163 16.74 16.40 -3.03
CA THR A 163 15.63 16.86 -3.90
C THR A 163 14.25 16.57 -3.37
N GLY A 164 14.15 15.89 -2.24
CA GLY A 164 12.91 15.42 -1.66
C GLY A 164 12.62 16.01 -0.30
N ILE A 165 11.76 15.32 0.44
CA ILE A 165 11.29 15.71 1.77
C ILE A 165 12.22 15.09 2.82
N HIS A 166 12.65 15.92 3.76
CA HIS A 166 13.40 15.49 4.95
C HIS A 166 12.57 15.73 6.19
N VAL A 167 12.41 14.72 7.02
CA VAL A 167 11.87 14.88 8.37
C VAL A 167 12.98 15.46 9.24
N THR A 168 12.69 16.54 9.95
CA THR A 168 13.62 17.18 10.89
C THR A 168 13.58 16.48 12.24
N GLU A 169 14.54 16.80 13.16
CA GLU A 169 14.48 16.32 14.54
C GLU A 169 13.16 16.68 15.22
N LYS A 170 12.66 17.90 14.99
CA LYS A 170 11.34 18.33 15.47
C LYS A 170 10.21 17.46 14.88
N GLY A 171 10.36 17.05 13.64
CA GLY A 171 9.39 16.13 12.99
C GLY A 171 9.43 14.74 13.61
N LEU A 172 10.61 14.23 13.95
CA LEU A 172 10.76 12.96 14.65
C LEU A 172 10.13 13.00 16.05
N ASP A 173 10.37 14.07 16.80
CA ASP A 173 9.74 14.29 18.12
C ASP A 173 8.21 14.32 18.02
N TYR A 174 7.68 14.97 16.96
CA TYR A 174 6.25 14.98 16.71
C TYR A 174 5.68 13.59 16.46
N LEU A 175 6.32 12.81 15.59
CA LEU A 175 5.91 11.43 15.29
C LEU A 175 6.04 10.51 16.51
N GLU A 176 7.11 10.67 17.31
CA GLU A 176 7.27 9.95 18.56
C GLU A 176 6.12 10.24 19.53
N ASN A 177 5.77 11.53 19.69
CA ASN A 177 4.66 11.94 20.54
C ASN A 177 3.31 11.41 20.01
N TYR A 178 3.12 11.39 18.71
CA TYR A 178 1.95 10.78 18.08
C TYR A 178 1.82 9.31 18.46
N VAL A 179 2.89 8.53 18.34
CA VAL A 179 2.92 7.12 18.72
C VAL A 179 2.69 6.92 20.22
N LYS A 180 3.24 7.79 21.07
CA LYS A 180 2.99 7.79 22.54
C LYS A 180 1.49 7.95 22.83
N GLN A 181 0.83 8.91 22.18
CA GLN A 181 -0.61 9.13 22.32
C GLN A 181 -1.43 7.90 21.88
N VAL A 182 -1.05 7.24 20.78
CA VAL A 182 -1.65 5.97 20.38
C VAL A 182 -1.54 4.95 21.51
N ARG A 183 -0.34 4.77 22.04
CA ARG A 183 -0.06 3.81 23.11
C ARG A 183 -0.77 4.11 24.43
N GLU A 184 -0.98 5.37 24.76
CA GLU A 184 -1.82 5.77 25.91
C GLU A 184 -3.24 5.22 25.82
N VAL A 185 -3.79 5.05 24.61
CA VAL A 185 -5.16 4.56 24.39
C VAL A 185 -5.22 3.04 24.31
N ILE A 186 -4.29 2.41 23.58
CA ILE A 186 -4.36 0.95 23.30
C ILE A 186 -3.45 0.10 24.20
N GLY A 187 -2.59 0.72 25.02
CA GLY A 187 -1.59 0.01 25.81
C GLY A 187 -0.45 -0.54 24.95
N TYR A 188 0.34 -1.44 25.54
CA TYR A 188 1.56 -1.99 24.92
C TYR A 188 1.46 -3.48 24.57
N GLU A 189 0.35 -4.13 24.86
CA GLU A 189 0.20 -5.56 24.67
C GLU A 189 -0.09 -5.93 23.21
N ALA A 190 -0.89 -5.12 22.50
CA ALA A 190 -1.17 -5.35 21.09
C ALA A 190 -0.01 -4.85 20.22
N PRO A 191 0.60 -5.69 19.38
CA PRO A 191 1.57 -5.24 18.40
C PRO A 191 0.91 -4.35 17.34
N VAL A 192 1.59 -3.27 17.00
CA VAL A 192 1.17 -2.34 15.93
C VAL A 192 2.26 -2.30 14.88
N ALA A 193 1.92 -2.69 13.66
CA ALA A 193 2.74 -2.44 12.51
C ALA A 193 2.57 -0.98 12.06
N ILE A 194 3.63 -0.40 11.60
CA ILE A 194 3.65 0.95 11.03
C ILE A 194 4.00 0.83 9.56
N ASP A 195 3.14 1.39 8.71
CA ASP A 195 3.48 1.65 7.32
C ASP A 195 3.97 3.08 7.23
N HIS A 196 5.19 3.25 6.75
CA HIS A 196 5.75 4.57 6.50
C HIS A 196 6.47 4.54 5.15
N PHE A 197 6.42 5.62 4.44
CA PHE A 197 6.91 5.71 3.07
C PHE A 197 8.38 6.18 3.05
N GLY A 198 9.28 5.31 3.40
CA GLY A 198 10.71 5.61 3.33
C GLY A 198 11.56 4.98 4.34
#